data_1c0213626dd1aa1795eca6ebed48a1a5
#
_entry.id   1c0213626dd1aa1795eca6ebed48a1a5
#
_cell.length_a   1.000
_cell.length_b   1.000
_cell.length_c   1.000
_cell.angle_alpha   90.00
_cell.angle_beta   90.00
_cell.angle_gamma   90.00
#
_symmetry.space_group_name_H-M   'P 1'
#
loop_
_entity.id
_entity.type
_entity.pdbx_description
1 polymer ?
#
loop_
_entity_poly.entity_id
_entity_poly.type
_entity_poly.pdbx_seq_one_letter_code
_entity_poly.pdbx_strand_id
1 'polypeptide(L)'
;GFSIRPDTASAIRRSRALLADIAPERIWTEMKKLLTGERPAAVLREYPEVVGVFWPEILPMVGFDQKNRHHCYDVWEHTLRAVAAVPPETELRLAALLHDIGKPNCFAEDAAGCGHFRGHPAESARMADVMLRRLRAETVIREAAVTLVMWHDRNIPRTRSGVAHALRDLGERDLRRLLALKRADNLAQAPAFRSMQKEIDRAEAILDELLTESACVSLKQLAVNGKDMTDMGLSGPAVGEMLERLLSAVMDGALPNDREALLTAARGRRETARDL
;
A
#
# COMPACT_ATOMS: atom_id res chain seq x y z
N GLY A 1 -29.21 -9.28 7.92
CA GLY A 1 -28.08 -10.20 7.93
C GLY A 1 -28.33 -11.38 8.85
N PHE A 2 -27.70 -12.50 8.59
CA PHE A 2 -27.80 -13.69 9.44
C PHE A 2 -26.93 -13.52 10.70
N SER A 3 -27.36 -14.13 11.81
CA SER A 3 -26.55 -14.32 13.02
C SER A 3 -26.19 -15.80 13.16
N ILE A 4 -24.99 -16.07 13.67
CA ILE A 4 -24.57 -17.45 13.97
C ILE A 4 -25.22 -17.85 15.29
N ARG A 5 -25.89 -19.00 15.33
CA ARG A 5 -26.48 -19.52 16.56
C ARG A 5 -25.39 -19.82 17.60
N PRO A 6 -25.64 -19.64 18.91
CA PRO A 6 -24.63 -19.87 19.96
C PRO A 6 -24.01 -21.27 19.92
N ASP A 7 -24.82 -22.32 19.65
CA ASP A 7 -24.33 -23.70 19.52
C ASP A 7 -23.35 -23.85 18.37
N THR A 8 -23.67 -23.23 17.23
CA THR A 8 -22.81 -23.20 16.05
C THR A 8 -21.53 -22.43 16.31
N ALA A 9 -21.62 -21.26 16.93
CA ALA A 9 -20.44 -20.46 17.32
C ALA A 9 -19.51 -21.26 18.24
N SER A 10 -20.09 -21.96 19.23
CA SER A 10 -19.33 -22.84 20.13
C SER A 10 -18.67 -24.00 19.38
N ALA A 11 -19.39 -24.61 18.42
CA ALA A 11 -18.84 -25.68 17.59
C ALA A 11 -17.68 -25.20 16.70
N ILE A 12 -17.79 -24.02 16.08
CA ILE A 12 -16.71 -23.39 15.32
C ILE A 12 -15.46 -23.27 16.16
N ARG A 13 -15.56 -22.70 17.36
CA ARG A 13 -14.42 -22.53 18.26
C ARG A 13 -13.79 -23.87 18.68
N ARG A 14 -14.62 -24.87 19.04
CA ARG A 14 -14.10 -26.21 19.41
C ARG A 14 -13.40 -26.92 18.27
N SER A 15 -13.94 -26.81 17.06
CA SER A 15 -13.44 -27.54 15.89
C SER A 15 -12.40 -26.76 15.06
N ARG A 16 -12.00 -25.55 15.50
CA ARG A 16 -11.10 -24.69 14.73
C ARG A 16 -9.79 -25.37 14.31
N ALA A 17 -9.23 -26.24 15.17
CA ALA A 17 -7.98 -26.95 14.89
C ALA A 17 -8.04 -27.80 13.62
N LEU A 18 -9.22 -28.29 13.22
CA LEU A 18 -9.41 -29.06 11.99
C LEU A 18 -9.10 -28.25 10.72
N LEU A 19 -9.05 -26.92 10.81
CA LEU A 19 -8.63 -26.09 9.68
C LEU A 19 -7.16 -26.34 9.29
N ALA A 20 -6.32 -26.83 10.18
CA ALA A 20 -4.94 -27.18 9.88
C ALA A 20 -4.83 -28.34 8.85
N ASP A 21 -5.88 -29.19 8.76
CA ASP A 21 -5.94 -30.32 7.84
C ASP A 21 -6.57 -29.96 6.48
N ILE A 22 -7.01 -28.71 6.33
CA ILE A 22 -7.64 -28.22 5.09
C ILE A 22 -6.58 -27.70 4.12
N ALA A 23 -6.71 -28.06 2.84
CA ALA A 23 -5.81 -27.57 1.79
C ALA A 23 -5.76 -26.03 1.78
N PRO A 24 -4.57 -25.43 1.70
CA PRO A 24 -4.39 -23.97 1.73
C PRO A 24 -5.23 -23.21 0.71
N GLU A 25 -5.39 -23.75 -0.48
CA GLU A 25 -6.18 -23.16 -1.58
C GLU A 25 -7.67 -23.06 -1.24
N ARG A 26 -8.19 -24.02 -0.46
CA ARG A 26 -9.58 -23.98 0.00
C ARG A 26 -9.76 -22.90 1.06
N ILE A 27 -8.82 -22.82 2.02
CA ILE A 27 -8.82 -21.74 3.02
C ILE A 27 -8.74 -20.39 2.31
N TRP A 28 -7.85 -20.25 1.32
CA TRP A 28 -7.71 -19.04 0.54
C TRP A 28 -9.00 -18.65 -0.20
N THR A 29 -9.66 -19.62 -0.80
CA THR A 29 -10.95 -19.40 -1.49
C THR A 29 -12.01 -18.83 -0.54
N GLU A 30 -12.12 -19.39 0.67
CA GLU A 30 -13.10 -18.92 1.65
C GLU A 30 -12.68 -17.57 2.27
N MET A 31 -11.38 -17.32 2.46
CA MET A 31 -10.87 -16.02 2.90
C MET A 31 -11.18 -14.90 1.90
N LYS A 32 -11.06 -15.15 0.59
CA LYS A 32 -11.47 -14.18 -0.43
C LYS A 32 -12.95 -13.84 -0.32
N LYS A 33 -13.80 -14.84 -0.18
CA LYS A 33 -15.26 -14.64 -0.01
C LYS A 33 -15.58 -13.87 1.27
N LEU A 34 -14.91 -14.21 2.38
CA LEU A 34 -15.07 -13.50 3.64
C LEU A 34 -14.69 -12.03 3.49
N LEU A 35 -13.52 -11.76 2.94
CA LEU A 35 -13.00 -10.38 2.80
C LEU A 35 -13.86 -9.53 1.87
N THR A 36 -14.37 -10.09 0.78
CA THR A 36 -15.23 -9.37 -0.18
C THR A 36 -16.71 -9.33 0.23
N GLY A 37 -17.07 -10.01 1.32
CA GLY A 37 -18.42 -10.00 1.87
C GLY A 37 -18.82 -8.65 2.49
N GLU A 38 -20.06 -8.57 2.97
CA GLU A 38 -20.64 -7.32 3.52
C GLU A 38 -20.04 -6.92 4.87
N ARG A 39 -19.70 -7.88 5.72
CA ARG A 39 -19.29 -7.63 7.13
C ARG A 39 -18.04 -8.41 7.55
N PRO A 40 -16.92 -8.34 6.80
CA PRO A 40 -15.72 -9.10 7.12
C PRO A 40 -15.16 -8.75 8.51
N ALA A 41 -15.13 -7.46 8.86
CA ALA A 41 -14.63 -6.99 10.14
C ALA A 41 -15.41 -7.57 11.34
N ALA A 42 -16.72 -7.77 11.21
CA ALA A 42 -17.53 -8.36 12.28
C ALA A 42 -17.16 -9.83 12.50
N VAL A 43 -16.97 -10.60 11.41
CA VAL A 43 -16.58 -12.02 11.50
C VAL A 43 -15.15 -12.15 12.05
N LEU A 44 -14.22 -11.36 11.53
CA LEU A 44 -12.82 -11.36 11.98
C LEU A 44 -12.69 -10.97 13.46
N ARG A 45 -13.53 -10.01 13.95
CA ARG A 45 -13.57 -9.60 15.37
C ARG A 45 -14.08 -10.73 16.26
N GLU A 46 -15.08 -11.47 15.81
CA GLU A 46 -15.71 -12.53 16.58
C GLU A 46 -14.85 -13.79 16.65
N TYR A 47 -14.02 -14.08 15.63
CA TYR A 47 -13.30 -15.33 15.48
C TYR A 47 -11.80 -15.16 15.12
N PRO A 48 -11.04 -14.30 15.82
CA PRO A 48 -9.62 -14.14 15.53
C PRO A 48 -8.84 -15.44 15.74
N GLU A 49 -9.22 -16.24 16.75
CA GLU A 49 -8.61 -17.54 17.04
C GLU A 49 -8.87 -18.62 15.97
N VAL A 50 -9.89 -18.45 15.15
CA VAL A 50 -10.18 -19.33 14.01
C VAL A 50 -9.25 -18.97 12.84
N VAL A 51 -9.12 -17.68 12.53
CA VAL A 51 -8.17 -17.19 11.52
C VAL A 51 -6.73 -17.45 11.94
N GLY A 52 -6.43 -17.36 13.23
CA GLY A 52 -5.12 -17.66 13.81
C GLY A 52 -4.63 -19.10 13.61
N VAL A 53 -5.51 -20.05 13.24
CA VAL A 53 -5.07 -21.42 12.91
C VAL A 53 -4.17 -21.46 11.67
N PHE A 54 -4.50 -20.69 10.65
CA PHE A 54 -3.72 -20.64 9.39
C PHE A 54 -2.91 -19.34 9.24
N TRP A 55 -3.27 -18.29 9.97
CA TRP A 55 -2.53 -17.03 10.07
C TRP A 55 -2.24 -16.69 11.54
N PRO A 56 -1.38 -17.44 12.24
CA PRO A 56 -1.07 -17.19 13.65
C PRO A 56 -0.47 -15.80 13.90
N GLU A 57 0.08 -15.18 12.87
CA GLU A 57 0.68 -13.86 12.91
C GLU A 57 -0.31 -12.74 13.28
N ILE A 58 -1.63 -12.95 13.11
CA ILE A 58 -2.63 -11.94 13.50
C ILE A 58 -2.87 -11.91 15.03
N LEU A 59 -2.62 -13.01 15.73
CA LEU A 59 -2.95 -13.13 17.13
C LEU A 59 -2.23 -12.11 18.03
N PRO A 60 -0.94 -11.78 17.79
CA PRO A 60 -0.26 -10.73 18.53
C PRO A 60 -0.87 -9.32 18.39
N MET A 61 -1.68 -9.07 17.36
CA MET A 61 -2.36 -7.77 17.17
C MET A 61 -3.55 -7.60 18.14
N VAL A 62 -4.16 -8.72 18.58
CA VAL A 62 -5.37 -8.73 19.43
C VAL A 62 -5.02 -8.24 20.82
N GLY A 63 -5.62 -7.14 21.24
CA GLY A 63 -5.35 -6.51 22.52
C GLY A 63 -3.99 -5.80 22.61
N PHE A 64 -3.27 -5.64 21.52
CA PHE A 64 -1.97 -4.95 21.51
C PHE A 64 -2.16 -3.44 21.62
N ASP A 65 -1.89 -2.88 22.79
CA ASP A 65 -1.94 -1.43 23.03
C ASP A 65 -0.81 -0.71 22.29
N GLN A 66 -1.18 0.28 21.48
CA GLN A 66 -0.22 1.05 20.67
C GLN A 66 0.52 2.12 21.47
N LYS A 67 0.08 2.42 22.70
CA LYS A 67 0.70 3.40 23.63
C LYS A 67 1.04 4.75 22.99
N ASN A 68 0.21 5.23 22.08
CA ASN A 68 0.38 6.56 21.51
C ASN A 68 -0.96 7.27 21.29
N ARG A 69 -0.92 8.60 21.31
CA ARG A 69 -2.12 9.46 21.24
C ARG A 69 -2.87 9.41 19.91
N HIS A 70 -2.26 8.90 18.85
CA HIS A 70 -2.88 8.80 17.53
C HIS A 70 -3.89 7.66 17.45
N HIS A 71 -3.75 6.67 18.32
CA HIS A 71 -4.58 5.47 18.33
C HIS A 71 -5.38 5.36 19.62
N CYS A 72 -6.68 5.15 19.49
CA CYS A 72 -7.60 4.89 20.59
C CYS A 72 -8.08 3.43 20.64
N TYR A 73 -7.56 2.60 19.77
CA TYR A 73 -7.85 1.18 19.64
C TYR A 73 -6.55 0.38 19.70
N ASP A 74 -6.64 -0.90 20.10
CA ASP A 74 -5.55 -1.85 19.89
C ASP A 74 -5.28 -2.04 18.39
N VAL A 75 -4.17 -2.69 18.03
CA VAL A 75 -3.78 -2.89 16.62
C VAL A 75 -4.85 -3.66 15.86
N TRP A 76 -5.48 -4.67 16.48
CA TRP A 76 -6.49 -5.49 15.82
C TRP A 76 -7.78 -4.72 15.53
N GLU A 77 -8.34 -4.04 16.52
CA GLU A 77 -9.56 -3.25 16.32
C GLU A 77 -9.35 -2.09 15.34
N HIS A 78 -8.18 -1.43 15.39
CA HIS A 78 -7.78 -0.43 14.39
C HIS A 78 -7.80 -1.04 12.98
N THR A 79 -7.15 -2.18 12.80
CA THR A 79 -7.09 -2.92 11.53
C THR A 79 -8.48 -3.30 11.03
N LEU A 80 -9.35 -3.82 11.88
CA LEU A 80 -10.71 -4.20 11.50
C LEU A 80 -11.55 -3.00 11.05
N ARG A 81 -11.34 -1.83 11.64
CA ARG A 81 -11.99 -0.59 11.20
C ARG A 81 -11.50 -0.16 9.82
N ALA A 82 -10.22 -0.28 9.54
CA ALA A 82 -9.68 -0.04 8.20
C ALA A 82 -10.27 -1.02 7.17
N VAL A 83 -10.34 -2.33 7.49
CA VAL A 83 -10.98 -3.35 6.64
C VAL A 83 -12.45 -3.02 6.34
N ALA A 84 -13.19 -2.53 7.34
CA ALA A 84 -14.59 -2.15 7.14
C ALA A 84 -14.78 -0.92 6.25
N ALA A 85 -13.80 -0.01 6.25
CA ALA A 85 -13.89 1.28 5.58
C ALA A 85 -13.45 1.24 4.11
N VAL A 86 -12.68 0.23 3.68
CA VAL A 86 -12.25 0.10 2.28
C VAL A 86 -13.30 -0.62 1.42
N PRO A 87 -13.37 -0.33 0.09
CA PRO A 87 -14.16 -1.08 -0.87
C PRO A 87 -13.93 -2.60 -0.83
N PRO A 88 -14.92 -3.43 -1.26
CA PRO A 88 -14.84 -4.89 -1.21
C PRO A 88 -13.99 -5.49 -2.34
N GLU A 89 -12.78 -4.96 -2.52
CA GLU A 89 -11.77 -5.51 -3.42
C GLU A 89 -10.80 -6.40 -2.64
N THR A 90 -10.50 -7.60 -3.17
CA THR A 90 -9.67 -8.58 -2.46
C THR A 90 -8.32 -8.01 -2.07
N GLU A 91 -7.59 -7.40 -3.01
CA GLU A 91 -6.24 -6.85 -2.78
C GLU A 91 -6.25 -5.72 -1.76
N LEU A 92 -7.26 -4.85 -1.85
CA LEU A 92 -7.38 -3.70 -0.96
C LEU A 92 -7.77 -4.11 0.47
N ARG A 93 -8.71 -5.06 0.62
CA ARG A 93 -9.09 -5.58 1.94
C ARG A 93 -8.01 -6.45 2.58
N LEU A 94 -7.22 -7.16 1.78
CA LEU A 94 -6.00 -7.82 2.26
C LEU A 94 -4.98 -6.80 2.75
N ALA A 95 -4.73 -5.76 1.96
CA ALA A 95 -3.82 -4.70 2.37
C ALA A 95 -4.30 -4.04 3.68
N ALA A 96 -5.58 -3.73 3.80
CA ALA A 96 -6.16 -3.20 5.02
C ALA A 96 -6.06 -4.17 6.22
N LEU A 97 -6.16 -5.49 6.00
CA LEU A 97 -6.03 -6.50 7.06
C LEU A 97 -4.58 -6.67 7.51
N LEU A 98 -3.61 -6.47 6.61
CA LEU A 98 -2.22 -6.83 6.85
C LEU A 98 -1.27 -5.62 7.01
N HIS A 99 -1.76 -4.36 6.84
CA HIS A 99 -0.88 -3.17 6.84
C HIS A 99 -0.10 -3.00 8.14
N ASP A 100 -0.70 -3.32 9.26
CA ASP A 100 -0.16 -3.12 10.60
C ASP A 100 0.29 -4.42 11.30
N ILE A 101 0.30 -5.55 10.59
CA ILE A 101 0.62 -6.86 11.19
C ILE A 101 2.04 -6.93 11.76
N GLY A 102 2.96 -6.12 11.26
CA GLY A 102 4.33 -6.01 11.75
C GLY A 102 4.50 -5.12 12.97
N LYS A 103 3.48 -4.37 13.40
CA LYS A 103 3.57 -3.46 14.56
C LYS A 103 4.03 -4.16 15.85
N PRO A 104 3.47 -5.32 16.25
CA PRO A 104 3.95 -5.99 17.45
C PRO A 104 5.45 -6.34 17.42
N ASN A 105 5.98 -6.68 16.25
CA ASN A 105 7.40 -7.02 16.06
C ASN A 105 8.32 -5.79 16.05
N CYS A 106 7.79 -4.62 15.71
CA CYS A 106 8.53 -3.37 15.57
C CYS A 106 8.31 -2.41 16.75
N PHE A 107 7.62 -2.86 17.80
CA PHE A 107 7.30 -2.03 18.96
C PHE A 107 8.55 -1.65 19.74
N ALA A 108 8.68 -0.36 20.04
CA ALA A 108 9.63 0.18 20.98
C ALA A 108 8.95 1.29 21.79
N GLU A 109 9.19 1.32 23.09
CA GLU A 109 8.69 2.35 23.99
C GLU A 109 9.81 3.34 24.32
N ASP A 110 9.53 4.63 24.23
CA ASP A 110 10.48 5.66 24.62
C ASP A 110 10.44 5.96 26.13
N ALA A 111 11.35 6.81 26.59
CA ALA A 111 11.45 7.17 28.01
C ALA A 111 10.19 7.87 28.56
N ALA A 112 9.32 8.39 27.70
CA ALA A 112 8.02 8.98 28.08
C ALA A 112 6.88 7.97 28.08
N GLY A 113 7.14 6.69 27.79
CA GLY A 113 6.14 5.63 27.69
C GLY A 113 5.35 5.66 26.38
N CYS A 114 5.80 6.37 25.36
CA CYS A 114 5.15 6.45 24.07
C CYS A 114 5.61 5.31 23.14
N GLY A 115 4.67 4.62 22.51
CA GLY A 115 4.94 3.54 21.58
C GLY A 115 5.31 4.02 20.18
N HIS A 116 6.35 3.40 19.61
CA HIS A 116 6.86 3.63 18.26
C HIS A 116 6.97 2.32 17.48
N PHE A 117 6.77 2.37 16.16
CA PHE A 117 6.71 1.19 15.29
C PHE A 117 7.60 1.37 14.05
N ARG A 118 8.83 1.82 14.24
CA ARG A 118 9.73 2.11 13.11
C ARG A 118 9.99 0.89 12.26
N GLY A 119 9.78 1.04 10.94
CA GLY A 119 10.01 -0.04 9.99
C GLY A 119 8.86 -1.05 9.86
N HIS A 120 7.74 -0.86 10.58
CA HIS A 120 6.60 -1.78 10.48
C HIS A 120 6.04 -1.95 9.07
N PRO A 121 6.06 -0.97 8.13
CA PRO A 121 5.56 -1.23 6.78
C PRO A 121 6.36 -2.31 6.04
N ALA A 122 7.68 -2.30 6.17
CA ALA A 122 8.54 -3.30 5.56
C ALA A 122 8.35 -4.68 6.22
N GLU A 123 8.27 -4.72 7.55
CA GLU A 123 8.00 -5.98 8.28
C GLU A 123 6.59 -6.51 7.97
N SER A 124 5.57 -5.64 7.95
CA SER A 124 4.21 -6.03 7.55
C SER A 124 4.17 -6.59 6.13
N ALA A 125 4.84 -5.95 5.17
CA ALA A 125 4.91 -6.42 3.79
C ALA A 125 5.60 -7.79 3.68
N ARG A 126 6.71 -7.99 4.40
CA ARG A 126 7.42 -9.27 4.48
C ARG A 126 6.52 -10.37 5.07
N MET A 127 5.85 -10.09 6.17
CA MET A 127 4.92 -11.02 6.81
C MET A 127 3.74 -11.34 5.88
N ALA A 128 3.14 -10.33 5.27
CA ALA A 128 2.04 -10.50 4.31
C ALA A 128 2.42 -11.40 3.13
N ASP A 129 3.60 -11.21 2.53
CA ASP A 129 4.08 -12.07 1.43
C ASP A 129 4.18 -13.54 1.87
N VAL A 130 4.78 -13.81 3.03
CA VAL A 130 4.90 -15.17 3.60
C VAL A 130 3.52 -15.79 3.86
N MET A 131 2.60 -15.05 4.48
CA MET A 131 1.26 -15.51 4.82
C MET A 131 0.44 -15.84 3.57
N LEU A 132 0.48 -14.95 2.56
CA LEU A 132 -0.25 -15.14 1.31
C LEU A 132 0.34 -16.28 0.47
N ARG A 133 1.67 -16.48 0.47
CA ARG A 133 2.31 -17.65 -0.14
C ARG A 133 1.89 -18.95 0.55
N ARG A 134 1.80 -18.98 1.88
CA ARG A 134 1.35 -20.14 2.66
C ARG A 134 -0.04 -20.60 2.22
N LEU A 135 -0.95 -19.68 1.94
CA LEU A 135 -2.28 -19.98 1.43
C LEU A 135 -2.37 -20.12 -0.11
N ARG A 136 -1.23 -20.06 -0.81
CA ARG A 136 -1.14 -20.15 -2.27
C ARG A 136 -2.02 -19.11 -2.99
N ALA A 137 -2.06 -17.91 -2.46
CA ALA A 137 -2.72 -16.78 -3.09
C ALA A 137 -2.15 -16.52 -4.49
N GLU A 138 -3.00 -16.11 -5.42
CA GLU A 138 -2.60 -15.75 -6.78
C GLU A 138 -1.51 -14.65 -6.74
N THR A 139 -0.47 -14.82 -7.54
CA THR A 139 0.69 -13.90 -7.55
C THR A 139 0.29 -12.45 -7.72
N VAL A 140 -0.64 -12.16 -8.64
CA VAL A 140 -1.11 -10.79 -8.91
C VAL A 140 -1.78 -10.17 -7.68
N ILE A 141 -2.64 -10.94 -6.98
CA ILE A 141 -3.33 -10.46 -5.77
C ILE A 141 -2.32 -10.24 -4.64
N ARG A 142 -1.41 -11.20 -4.46
CA ARG A 142 -0.36 -11.13 -3.43
C ARG A 142 0.55 -9.92 -3.62
N GLU A 143 1.08 -9.73 -4.83
CA GLU A 143 2.00 -8.63 -5.14
C GLU A 143 1.33 -7.27 -4.98
N ALA A 144 0.09 -7.11 -5.45
CA ALA A 144 -0.66 -5.88 -5.26
C ALA A 144 -0.91 -5.59 -3.76
N ALA A 145 -1.37 -6.59 -2.98
CA ALA A 145 -1.60 -6.40 -1.54
C ALA A 145 -0.30 -6.06 -0.79
N VAL A 146 0.80 -6.77 -1.07
CA VAL A 146 2.12 -6.53 -0.45
C VAL A 146 2.65 -5.14 -0.81
N THR A 147 2.49 -4.70 -2.05
CA THR A 147 2.86 -3.34 -2.49
C THR A 147 2.08 -2.29 -1.71
N LEU A 148 0.77 -2.44 -1.57
CA LEU A 148 -0.06 -1.52 -0.81
C LEU A 148 0.34 -1.48 0.68
N VAL A 149 0.64 -2.64 1.28
CA VAL A 149 1.15 -2.74 2.65
C VAL A 149 2.49 -2.02 2.80
N MET A 150 3.43 -2.20 1.87
CA MET A 150 4.72 -1.51 1.89
C MET A 150 4.57 0.01 1.80
N TRP A 151 3.59 0.49 1.06
CA TRP A 151 3.40 1.91 0.77
C TRP A 151 2.43 2.63 1.73
N HIS A 152 1.70 1.91 2.59
CA HIS A 152 0.60 2.50 3.36
C HIS A 152 1.02 3.68 4.24
N ASP A 153 2.21 3.64 4.83
CA ASP A 153 2.73 4.72 5.69
C ASP A 153 3.62 5.72 4.93
N ARG A 154 3.98 5.45 3.67
CA ARG A 154 4.82 6.33 2.86
C ARG A 154 4.13 7.66 2.62
N ASN A 155 4.79 8.77 2.93
CA ASN A 155 4.27 10.09 2.60
C ASN A 155 4.28 10.32 1.09
N ILE A 156 3.13 10.67 0.52
CA ILE A 156 2.98 11.14 -0.86
C ILE A 156 2.79 12.65 -0.78
N PRO A 157 3.74 13.48 -1.26
CA PRO A 157 3.57 14.93 -1.28
C PRO A 157 2.30 15.29 -2.09
N ARG A 158 1.45 16.18 -1.55
CA ARG A 158 0.18 16.61 -2.17
C ARG A 158 0.45 17.74 -3.18
N THR A 159 1.45 17.50 -4.00
CA THR A 159 1.84 18.36 -5.12
C THR A 159 1.70 17.56 -6.41
N ARG A 160 1.57 18.26 -7.54
CA ARG A 160 1.51 17.61 -8.86
C ARG A 160 2.69 16.65 -9.07
N SER A 161 3.91 17.08 -8.76
CA SER A 161 5.11 16.25 -8.83
C SER A 161 5.00 15.01 -7.93
N GLY A 162 4.67 15.18 -6.65
CA GLY A 162 4.57 14.06 -5.70
C GLY A 162 3.57 12.99 -6.13
N VAL A 163 2.40 13.40 -6.64
CA VAL A 163 1.37 12.48 -7.14
C VAL A 163 1.80 11.86 -8.49
N ALA A 164 2.47 12.61 -9.38
CA ALA A 164 2.99 12.09 -10.64
C ALA A 164 4.04 10.99 -10.41
N HIS A 165 4.97 11.18 -9.46
CA HIS A 165 5.93 10.14 -9.09
C HIS A 165 5.24 8.90 -8.49
N ALA A 166 4.25 9.08 -7.61
CA ALA A 166 3.48 7.96 -7.07
C ALA A 166 2.68 7.22 -8.18
N LEU A 167 2.10 7.95 -9.12
CA LEU A 167 1.40 7.40 -10.29
C LEU A 167 2.35 6.58 -11.19
N ARG A 168 3.57 7.07 -11.40
CA ARG A 168 4.61 6.36 -12.12
C ARG A 168 4.99 5.03 -11.44
N ASP A 169 5.21 5.08 -10.13
CA ASP A 169 5.73 3.95 -9.36
C ASP A 169 4.68 2.84 -9.17
N LEU A 170 3.39 3.21 -8.99
CA LEU A 170 2.30 2.29 -8.66
C LEU A 170 1.35 2.02 -9.81
N GLY A 171 1.27 2.92 -10.79
CA GLY A 171 0.16 2.95 -11.74
C GLY A 171 -1.14 3.48 -11.12
N GLU A 172 -2.11 3.83 -11.96
CA GLU A 172 -3.38 4.44 -11.54
C GLU A 172 -4.13 3.55 -10.54
N ARG A 173 -4.31 2.26 -10.88
CA ARG A 173 -5.13 1.33 -10.09
C ARG A 173 -4.63 1.22 -8.66
N ASP A 174 -3.34 0.97 -8.48
CA ASP A 174 -2.79 0.73 -7.14
C ASP A 174 -2.57 2.04 -6.39
N LEU A 175 -2.36 3.17 -7.06
CA LEU A 175 -2.36 4.49 -6.40
C LEU A 175 -3.75 4.85 -5.87
N ARG A 176 -4.84 4.62 -6.63
CA ARG A 176 -6.22 4.80 -6.12
C ARG A 176 -6.51 3.90 -4.92
N ARG A 177 -6.09 2.64 -4.96
CA ARG A 177 -6.20 1.71 -3.84
C ARG A 177 -5.41 2.19 -2.62
N LEU A 178 -4.19 2.68 -2.83
CA LEU A 178 -3.37 3.21 -1.74
C LEU A 178 -4.02 4.43 -1.08
N LEU A 179 -4.59 5.35 -1.85
CA LEU A 179 -5.31 6.52 -1.31
C LEU A 179 -6.54 6.07 -0.51
N ALA A 180 -7.29 5.09 -0.99
CA ALA A 180 -8.40 4.49 -0.26
C ALA A 180 -7.96 3.81 1.04
N LEU A 181 -6.83 3.07 1.03
CA LEU A 181 -6.24 2.48 2.23
C LEU A 181 -5.84 3.54 3.24
N LYS A 182 -5.12 4.58 2.82
CA LYS A 182 -4.72 5.70 3.69
C LYS A 182 -5.92 6.43 4.29
N ARG A 183 -7.00 6.58 3.52
CA ARG A 183 -8.26 7.15 3.99
C ARG A 183 -8.86 6.30 5.11
N ALA A 184 -8.94 5.00 4.89
CA ALA A 184 -9.51 4.05 5.85
C ALA A 184 -8.68 3.95 7.14
N ASP A 185 -7.35 3.88 7.01
CA ASP A 185 -6.41 3.89 8.13
C ASP A 185 -6.57 5.17 8.97
N ASN A 186 -6.57 6.34 8.34
CA ASN A 186 -6.77 7.61 9.05
C ASN A 186 -8.14 7.70 9.73
N LEU A 187 -9.21 7.17 9.13
CA LEU A 187 -10.53 7.10 9.76
C LEU A 187 -10.57 6.16 10.96
N ALA A 188 -9.69 5.16 11.01
CA ALA A 188 -9.55 4.24 12.13
C ALA A 188 -8.71 4.82 13.29
N GLN A 189 -8.06 5.95 13.12
CA GLN A 189 -7.33 6.66 14.18
C GLN A 189 -8.26 7.37 15.17
N ALA A 190 -7.69 7.90 16.24
CA ALA A 190 -8.43 8.72 17.19
C ALA A 190 -9.04 9.96 16.51
N PRO A 191 -10.28 10.40 16.87
CA PRO A 191 -10.98 11.48 16.17
C PRO A 191 -10.18 12.76 15.98
N ALA A 192 -9.36 13.13 16.97
CA ALA A 192 -8.49 14.32 16.89
C ALA A 192 -7.40 14.25 15.81
N PHE A 193 -7.08 13.05 15.30
CA PHE A 193 -6.02 12.80 14.31
C PHE A 193 -6.54 12.42 12.92
N ARG A 194 -7.85 12.55 12.68
CA ARG A 194 -8.48 12.27 11.36
C ARG A 194 -8.35 13.44 10.37
N SER A 195 -7.32 14.25 10.51
CA SER A 195 -7.15 15.47 9.70
C SER A 195 -6.70 15.22 8.27
N MET A 196 -6.22 14.01 7.95
CA MET A 196 -5.65 13.70 6.63
C MET A 196 -6.69 13.55 5.51
N GLN A 197 -8.00 13.55 5.80
CA GLN A 197 -9.03 13.34 4.78
C GLN A 197 -8.95 14.37 3.64
N LYS A 198 -8.83 15.66 3.97
CA LYS A 198 -8.68 16.74 2.98
C LYS A 198 -7.40 16.63 2.15
N GLU A 199 -6.34 16.13 2.76
CA GLU A 199 -5.07 15.92 2.08
C GLU A 199 -5.16 14.78 1.07
N ILE A 200 -5.93 13.73 1.40
CA ILE A 200 -6.19 12.62 0.50
C ILE A 200 -7.11 13.08 -0.65
N ASP A 201 -8.17 13.85 -0.35
CA ASP A 201 -9.05 14.45 -1.37
C ASP A 201 -8.24 15.27 -2.38
N ARG A 202 -7.26 16.05 -1.90
CA ARG A 202 -6.37 16.82 -2.76
C ARG A 202 -5.48 15.93 -3.63
N ALA A 203 -4.94 14.85 -3.09
CA ALA A 203 -4.12 13.92 -3.86
C ALA A 203 -4.95 13.22 -4.95
N GLU A 204 -6.20 12.84 -4.65
CA GLU A 204 -7.14 12.27 -5.62
C GLU A 204 -7.47 13.27 -6.74
N ALA A 205 -7.77 14.54 -6.40
CA ALA A 205 -8.03 15.58 -7.40
C ALA A 205 -6.84 15.79 -8.33
N ILE A 206 -5.61 15.86 -7.78
CA ILE A 206 -4.39 15.98 -8.59
C ILE A 206 -4.21 14.74 -9.49
N LEU A 207 -4.49 13.53 -8.99
CA LEU A 207 -4.44 12.32 -9.79
C LEU A 207 -5.40 12.39 -10.98
N ASP A 208 -6.63 12.82 -10.75
CA ASP A 208 -7.64 12.96 -11.80
C ASP A 208 -7.25 14.02 -12.85
N GLU A 209 -6.64 15.13 -12.43
CA GLU A 209 -6.06 16.14 -13.33
C GLU A 209 -4.95 15.54 -14.20
N LEU A 210 -3.97 14.84 -13.60
CA LEU A 210 -2.86 14.21 -14.31
C LEU A 210 -3.35 13.21 -15.37
N LEU A 211 -4.37 12.42 -15.04
CA LEU A 211 -4.95 11.44 -15.96
C LEU A 211 -5.72 12.10 -17.09
N THR A 212 -6.52 13.13 -16.78
CA THR A 212 -7.30 13.89 -17.78
C THR A 212 -6.38 14.58 -18.79
N GLU A 213 -5.27 15.15 -18.32
CA GLU A 213 -4.28 15.81 -19.17
C GLU A 213 -3.35 14.84 -19.88
N SER A 214 -3.48 13.52 -19.67
CA SER A 214 -2.55 12.51 -20.17
C SER A 214 -1.08 12.85 -19.84
N ALA A 215 -0.84 13.28 -18.61
CA ALA A 215 0.47 13.75 -18.15
C ALA A 215 1.56 12.73 -18.41
N CYS A 216 2.76 13.21 -18.76
CA CYS A 216 3.91 12.38 -19.00
C CYS A 216 4.46 11.83 -17.67
N VAL A 217 4.20 10.55 -17.41
CA VAL A 217 4.66 9.84 -16.20
C VAL A 217 5.46 8.57 -16.53
N SER A 218 5.78 8.34 -17.80
CA SER A 218 6.56 7.19 -18.22
C SER A 218 7.53 7.55 -19.35
N LEU A 219 8.62 6.77 -19.48
CA LEU A 219 9.60 6.94 -20.56
C LEU A 219 8.97 6.84 -21.96
N LYS A 220 7.89 6.07 -22.11
CA LYS A 220 7.17 5.93 -23.38
C LYS A 220 6.43 7.19 -23.81
N GLN A 221 6.07 8.05 -22.86
CA GLN A 221 5.35 9.30 -23.08
C GLN A 221 6.28 10.50 -23.28
N LEU A 222 7.61 10.33 -23.02
CA LEU A 222 8.58 11.40 -23.29
C LEU A 222 8.64 11.73 -24.77
N ALA A 223 8.77 13.01 -25.11
CA ALA A 223 8.96 13.51 -26.47
C ALA A 223 10.34 13.19 -27.07
N VAL A 224 11.22 12.54 -26.29
CA VAL A 224 12.53 12.02 -26.71
C VAL A 224 12.67 10.55 -26.31
N ASN A 225 13.57 9.82 -26.97
CA ASN A 225 13.77 8.40 -26.77
C ASN A 225 15.26 8.02 -26.77
N GLY A 226 15.56 6.71 -26.61
CA GLY A 226 16.93 6.22 -26.54
C GLY A 226 17.76 6.51 -27.77
N LYS A 227 17.16 6.55 -28.99
CA LYS A 227 17.85 6.91 -30.21
C LYS A 227 18.33 8.36 -30.18
N ASP A 228 17.52 9.28 -29.69
CA ASP A 228 17.89 10.67 -29.53
C ASP A 228 19.11 10.83 -28.60
N MET A 229 19.18 10.03 -27.55
CA MET A 229 20.32 10.03 -26.62
C MET A 229 21.58 9.43 -27.27
N THR A 230 21.42 8.36 -28.07
CA THR A 230 22.57 7.77 -28.80
C THR A 230 23.07 8.68 -29.91
N ASP A 231 22.21 9.37 -30.64
CA ASP A 231 22.57 10.36 -31.67
C ASP A 231 23.34 11.55 -31.04
N MET A 232 23.12 11.82 -29.75
CA MET A 232 23.88 12.78 -28.95
C MET A 232 25.20 12.22 -28.42
N GLY A 233 25.53 10.94 -28.71
CA GLY A 233 26.76 10.27 -28.29
C GLY A 233 26.74 9.70 -26.85
N LEU A 234 25.56 9.46 -26.28
CA LEU A 234 25.42 8.64 -25.08
C LEU A 234 25.38 7.16 -25.47
N SER A 235 25.83 6.28 -24.57
CA SER A 235 25.82 4.83 -24.81
C SER A 235 25.61 4.05 -23.50
N GLY A 236 25.15 2.81 -23.64
CA GLY A 236 24.95 1.92 -22.48
C GLY A 236 24.00 2.48 -21.43
N PRO A 237 24.31 2.30 -20.14
CA PRO A 237 23.45 2.74 -19.02
C PRO A 237 23.15 4.25 -19.03
N ALA A 238 24.09 5.09 -19.54
CA ALA A 238 23.94 6.55 -19.54
C ALA A 238 22.72 7.02 -20.36
N VAL A 239 22.28 6.24 -21.36
CA VAL A 239 21.06 6.51 -22.13
C VAL A 239 19.83 6.44 -21.21
N GLY A 240 19.70 5.35 -20.46
CA GLY A 240 18.59 5.15 -19.53
C GLY A 240 18.59 6.20 -18.41
N GLU A 241 19.74 6.46 -17.81
CA GLU A 241 19.89 7.45 -16.75
C GLU A 241 19.49 8.86 -17.22
N MET A 242 19.88 9.25 -18.45
CA MET A 242 19.48 10.55 -18.98
C MET A 242 17.97 10.64 -19.20
N LEU A 243 17.35 9.61 -19.79
CA LEU A 243 15.90 9.58 -20.00
C LEU A 243 15.13 9.63 -18.67
N GLU A 244 15.59 8.92 -17.64
CA GLU A 244 15.01 8.95 -16.32
C GLU A 244 15.10 10.34 -15.67
N ARG A 245 16.24 11.02 -15.82
CA ARG A 245 16.42 12.40 -15.34
C ARG A 245 15.53 13.40 -16.08
N LEU A 246 15.37 13.24 -17.39
CA LEU A 246 14.45 14.08 -18.17
C LEU A 246 13.00 13.85 -17.77
N LEU A 247 12.60 12.60 -17.58
CA LEU A 247 11.26 12.26 -17.13
C LEU A 247 10.98 12.87 -15.73
N SER A 248 11.91 12.73 -14.79
CA SER A 248 11.77 13.36 -13.47
C SER A 248 11.60 14.87 -13.59
N ALA A 249 12.43 15.55 -14.42
CA ALA A 249 12.32 16.99 -14.63
C ALA A 249 10.97 17.41 -15.23
N VAL A 250 10.38 16.58 -16.11
CA VAL A 250 9.02 16.82 -16.64
C VAL A 250 7.96 16.64 -15.55
N MET A 251 8.03 15.56 -14.78
CA MET A 251 7.10 15.31 -13.67
C MET A 251 7.19 16.39 -12.57
N ASP A 252 8.39 16.94 -12.35
CA ASP A 252 8.63 18.03 -11.41
C ASP A 252 8.20 19.40 -11.94
N GLY A 253 7.77 19.47 -13.22
CA GLY A 253 7.39 20.71 -13.87
C GLY A 253 8.58 21.65 -14.20
N ALA A 254 9.81 21.15 -14.06
CA ALA A 254 11.03 21.90 -14.36
C ALA A 254 11.31 22.01 -15.86
N LEU A 255 10.78 21.09 -16.67
CA LEU A 255 10.88 21.07 -18.12
C LEU A 255 9.50 20.75 -18.73
N PRO A 256 9.14 21.38 -19.87
CA PRO A 256 8.00 20.90 -20.66
C PRO A 256 8.36 19.58 -21.35
N ASN A 257 7.35 18.73 -21.58
CA ASN A 257 7.52 17.53 -22.40
C ASN A 257 7.54 17.90 -23.90
N ASP A 258 8.54 18.64 -24.28
CA ASP A 258 8.80 19.10 -25.66
C ASP A 258 10.15 18.61 -26.12
N ARG A 259 10.23 18.12 -27.36
CA ARG A 259 11.45 17.50 -27.91
C ARG A 259 12.66 18.44 -27.88
N GLU A 260 12.49 19.69 -28.29
CA GLU A 260 13.59 20.66 -28.39
C GLU A 260 14.08 21.05 -27.00
N ALA A 261 13.16 21.33 -26.07
CA ALA A 261 13.49 21.64 -24.69
C ALA A 261 14.24 20.49 -24.01
N LEU A 262 13.80 19.25 -24.21
CA LEU A 262 14.43 18.05 -23.62
C LEU A 262 15.82 17.79 -24.20
N LEU A 263 16.01 17.93 -25.54
CA LEU A 263 17.32 17.77 -26.16
C LEU A 263 18.30 18.87 -25.70
N THR A 264 17.82 20.09 -25.55
CA THR A 264 18.65 21.22 -25.05
C THR A 264 19.09 20.94 -23.60
N ALA A 265 18.18 20.51 -22.74
CA ALA A 265 18.50 20.15 -21.35
C ALA A 265 19.49 18.98 -21.28
N ALA A 266 19.36 17.98 -22.15
CA ALA A 266 20.29 16.85 -22.22
C ALA A 266 21.70 17.27 -22.63
N ARG A 267 21.84 18.21 -23.59
CA ARG A 267 23.15 18.76 -24.02
C ARG A 267 23.86 19.52 -22.92
N GLY A 268 23.19 20.44 -22.26
CA GLY A 268 23.77 21.25 -21.17
C GLY A 268 24.27 20.39 -20.00
N ARG A 269 23.58 19.32 -19.67
CA ARG A 269 23.99 18.38 -18.61
C ARG A 269 25.18 17.49 -18.98
N ARG A 270 25.39 17.24 -20.28
CA ARG A 270 26.54 16.48 -20.77
C ARG A 270 27.84 17.31 -20.66
N GLU A 271 27.76 18.60 -20.89
CA GLU A 271 28.91 19.50 -20.78
C GLU A 271 29.39 19.59 -19.33
N THR A 272 28.49 19.76 -18.36
CA THR A 272 28.82 19.76 -16.91
C THR A 272 29.35 18.41 -16.39
N ALA A 273 29.04 17.29 -17.00
CA ALA A 273 29.56 15.96 -16.63
C ALA A 273 30.93 15.62 -17.25
N ARG A 274 31.41 16.43 -18.23
CA ARG A 274 32.74 16.28 -18.85
C ARG A 274 33.80 17.14 -18.16
N ASP A 275 33.37 18.13 -17.39
CA ASP A 275 34.24 19.08 -16.68
C ASP A 275 34.55 18.65 -15.23
N LEU A 276 34.11 17.47 -14.81
CA LEU A 276 34.40 16.78 -13.55
C LEU A 276 35.18 15.48 -13.77
#